data_6f53f2c2b95c6cbc18f5938a4672f404
#
_entry.id   6f53f2c2b95c6cbc18f5938a4672f404
#
_cell.length_a   1.000
_cell.length_b   1.000
_cell.length_c   1.000
_cell.angle_alpha   90.00
_cell.angle_beta   90.00
_cell.angle_gamma   90.00
#
_symmetry.space_group_name_H-M   'P 1'
#
loop_
_entity.id
_entity.type
_entity.pdbx_description
1 polymer ?
#
loop_
_entity_poly.entity_id
_entity_poly.type
_entity_poly.pdbx_seq_one_letter_code
_entity_poly.pdbx_strand_id
1 'polypeptide(L)'
;MDSTEQAAVLVRTAGLVVAVLIGALVAFQVLLAAGVPWGRAAYGGQAAELPANLRVSSAVAAVVWALFALVVLRRAGVTAWSPLPAAWIGPASWVLVGLFAVATVLNAITPSALERAIWLPVSALMLAGTLVVVLRG
;
A
#
# COMPACT_ATOMS: atom_id res chain seq x y z
N MET A 1 6.67 -4.78 -30.48
CA MET A 1 6.97 -5.12 -29.07
C MET A 1 6.76 -6.61 -28.91
N ASP A 2 7.77 -7.31 -28.48
CA ASP A 2 7.67 -8.75 -28.26
C ASP A 2 6.96 -9.07 -26.91
N SER A 3 6.68 -10.36 -26.67
CA SER A 3 5.94 -10.78 -25.47
C SER A 3 6.72 -10.50 -24.17
N THR A 4 8.04 -10.50 -24.23
CA THR A 4 8.91 -10.22 -23.09
C THR A 4 8.87 -8.74 -22.73
N GLU A 5 8.96 -7.87 -23.73
CA GLU A 5 8.83 -6.42 -23.54
C GLU A 5 7.46 -6.05 -23.02
N GLN A 6 6.39 -6.67 -23.53
CA GLN A 6 5.01 -6.46 -23.03
C GLN A 6 4.88 -6.84 -21.56
N ALA A 7 5.45 -7.99 -21.17
CA ALA A 7 5.44 -8.43 -19.77
C ALA A 7 6.21 -7.44 -18.86
N ALA A 8 7.37 -6.96 -19.29
CA ALA A 8 8.16 -5.99 -18.53
C ALA A 8 7.42 -4.66 -18.37
N VAL A 9 6.76 -4.16 -19.41
CA VAL A 9 5.94 -2.94 -19.36
C VAL A 9 4.78 -3.13 -18.39
N LEU A 10 4.08 -4.26 -18.45
CA LEU A 10 2.97 -4.58 -17.54
C LEU A 10 3.42 -4.58 -16.08
N VAL A 11 4.54 -5.25 -15.78
CA VAL A 11 5.09 -5.34 -14.41
C VAL A 11 5.48 -3.97 -13.88
N ARG A 12 6.18 -3.16 -14.68
CA ARG A 12 6.58 -1.80 -14.29
C ARG A 12 5.38 -0.89 -14.07
N THR A 13 4.39 -0.96 -14.95
CA THR A 13 3.14 -0.18 -14.83
C THR A 13 2.38 -0.58 -13.58
N ALA A 14 2.21 -1.88 -13.33
CA ALA A 14 1.57 -2.37 -12.11
C ALA A 14 2.29 -1.90 -10.85
N GLY A 15 3.63 -1.98 -10.82
CA GLY A 15 4.43 -1.49 -9.70
C GLY A 15 4.28 0.00 -9.47
N LEU A 16 4.25 0.81 -10.52
CA LEU A 16 4.03 2.26 -10.43
C LEU A 16 2.62 2.58 -9.91
N VAL A 17 1.59 1.90 -10.41
CA VAL A 17 0.21 2.07 -9.91
C VAL A 17 0.13 1.76 -8.42
N VAL A 18 0.68 0.63 -7.97
CA VAL A 18 0.71 0.27 -6.56
C VAL A 18 1.47 1.32 -5.75
N ALA A 19 2.62 1.79 -6.21
CA ALA A 19 3.40 2.82 -5.52
C ALA A 19 2.65 4.16 -5.41
N VAL A 20 1.89 4.55 -6.42
CA VAL A 20 1.03 5.76 -6.38
C VAL A 20 -0.09 5.59 -5.35
N LEU A 21 -0.75 4.43 -5.32
CA LEU A 21 -1.79 4.14 -4.34
C LEU A 21 -1.24 4.14 -2.90
N ILE A 22 -0.07 3.52 -2.69
CA ILE A 22 0.62 3.58 -1.40
C ILE A 22 1.02 5.02 -1.06
N GLY A 23 1.49 5.80 -2.03
CA GLY A 23 1.81 7.21 -1.85
C GLY A 23 0.62 8.03 -1.36
N ALA A 24 -0.56 7.80 -1.92
CA ALA A 24 -1.80 8.42 -1.43
C ALA A 24 -2.13 8.01 0.01
N LEU A 25 -1.94 6.73 0.34
CA LEU A 25 -2.11 6.23 1.70
C LEU A 25 -1.09 6.84 2.67
N VAL A 26 0.17 6.98 2.26
CA VAL A 26 1.21 7.66 3.06
C VAL A 26 0.80 9.11 3.34
N ALA A 27 0.37 9.85 2.32
CA ALA A 27 -0.09 11.23 2.48
C ALA A 27 -1.27 11.30 3.47
N PHE A 28 -2.24 10.40 3.36
CA PHE A 28 -3.37 10.31 4.29
C PHE A 28 -2.90 10.05 5.73
N GLN A 29 -1.97 9.12 5.94
CA GLN A 29 -1.41 8.82 7.26
C GLN A 29 -0.63 10.01 7.85
N VAL A 30 0.13 10.73 7.03
CA VAL A 30 0.83 11.95 7.46
C VAL A 30 -0.17 13.02 7.91
N LEU A 31 -1.25 13.23 7.17
CA LEU A 31 -2.29 14.19 7.52
C LEU A 31 -3.01 13.81 8.82
N LEU A 32 -3.31 12.52 9.03
CA LEU A 32 -3.86 12.04 10.31
C LEU A 32 -2.89 12.27 11.47
N ALA A 33 -1.61 11.98 11.27
CA ALA A 33 -0.58 12.21 12.28
C ALA A 33 -0.44 13.70 12.62
N ALA A 34 -0.58 14.59 11.63
CA ALA A 34 -0.59 16.04 11.80
C ALA A 34 -1.84 16.58 12.52
N GLY A 35 -2.89 15.74 12.67
CA GLY A 35 -4.11 16.12 13.40
C GLY A 35 -5.27 16.57 12.50
N VAL A 36 -5.19 16.34 11.19
CA VAL A 36 -6.32 16.58 10.30
C VAL A 36 -7.50 15.71 10.73
N PRO A 37 -8.74 16.26 10.86
CA PRO A 37 -9.89 15.54 11.44
C PRO A 37 -10.56 14.58 10.44
N TRP A 38 -9.77 13.68 9.85
CA TRP A 38 -10.22 12.68 8.89
C TRP A 38 -10.31 11.27 9.47
N GLY A 39 -10.33 11.16 10.80
CA GLY A 39 -10.38 9.88 11.50
C GLY A 39 -11.60 9.01 11.18
N ARG A 40 -12.68 9.59 10.63
CA ARG A 40 -13.84 8.82 10.15
C ARG A 40 -13.50 7.86 8.99
N ALA A 41 -12.42 8.11 8.27
CA ALA A 41 -11.92 7.25 7.19
C ALA A 41 -10.80 6.30 7.65
N ALA A 42 -10.60 6.14 8.96
CA ALA A 42 -9.54 5.30 9.52
C ALA A 42 -9.97 4.67 10.86
N TYR A 43 -9.27 3.64 11.28
CA TYR A 43 -9.42 3.00 12.60
C TYR A 43 -10.88 2.64 12.96
N GLY A 44 -11.66 2.20 11.97
CA GLY A 44 -13.07 1.85 12.16
C GLY A 44 -14.03 3.04 12.20
N GLY A 45 -13.55 4.27 11.98
CA GLY A 45 -14.37 5.48 11.86
C GLY A 45 -14.99 5.97 13.18
N GLN A 46 -14.42 5.61 14.32
CA GLN A 46 -15.00 5.90 15.65
C GLN A 46 -14.95 7.39 16.02
N ALA A 47 -13.94 8.13 15.56
CA ALA A 47 -13.77 9.55 15.86
C ALA A 47 -13.25 10.31 14.65
N ALA A 48 -13.69 11.56 14.46
CA ALA A 48 -13.15 12.44 13.43
C ALA A 48 -11.74 12.90 13.81
N GLU A 49 -11.55 13.36 15.05
CA GLU A 49 -10.26 13.74 15.59
C GLU A 49 -9.62 12.54 16.29
N LEU A 50 -8.42 12.15 15.86
CA LEU A 50 -7.71 11.03 16.43
C LEU A 50 -7.02 11.42 17.74
N PRO A 51 -7.08 10.57 18.77
CA PRO A 51 -6.26 10.74 19.98
C PRO A 51 -4.77 10.57 19.67
N ALA A 52 -3.92 11.07 20.58
CA ALA A 52 -2.47 11.14 20.37
C ALA A 52 -1.84 9.78 20.01
N ASN A 53 -2.27 8.71 20.65
CA ASN A 53 -1.77 7.35 20.37
C ASN A 53 -2.06 6.90 18.93
N LEU A 54 -3.23 7.18 18.38
CA LEU A 54 -3.56 6.85 16.99
C LEU A 54 -2.86 7.76 15.98
N ARG A 55 -2.60 9.02 16.35
CA ARG A 55 -1.78 9.91 15.54
C ARG A 55 -0.33 9.43 15.43
N VAL A 56 0.25 8.94 16.55
CA VAL A 56 1.57 8.29 16.55
C VAL A 56 1.55 7.02 15.69
N SER A 57 0.50 6.20 15.81
CA SER A 57 0.34 5.02 14.96
C SER A 57 0.30 5.37 13.48
N SER A 58 -0.38 6.47 13.11
CA SER A 58 -0.43 6.97 11.74
C SER A 58 0.95 7.44 11.25
N ALA A 59 1.73 8.10 12.11
CA ALA A 59 3.10 8.51 11.75
C ALA A 59 4.00 7.30 11.48
N VAL A 60 3.94 6.27 12.32
CA VAL A 60 4.66 5.01 12.11
C VAL A 60 4.18 4.31 10.85
N ALA A 61 2.87 4.25 10.63
CA ALA A 61 2.28 3.65 9.43
C ALA A 61 2.76 4.35 8.15
N ALA A 62 2.86 5.68 8.14
CA ALA A 62 3.36 6.44 6.99
C ALA A 62 4.77 5.98 6.59
N VAL A 63 5.68 5.80 7.55
CA VAL A 63 7.04 5.31 7.29
C VAL A 63 7.02 3.88 6.76
N VAL A 64 6.27 2.99 7.40
CA VAL A 64 6.18 1.58 6.99
C VAL A 64 5.61 1.44 5.59
N TRP A 65 4.54 2.16 5.25
CA TRP A 65 3.96 2.16 3.91
C TRP A 65 4.92 2.71 2.85
N ALA A 66 5.69 3.76 3.18
CA ALA A 66 6.71 4.28 2.27
C ALA A 66 7.79 3.22 1.96
N LEU A 67 8.25 2.47 2.97
CA LEU A 67 9.18 1.36 2.78
C LEU A 67 8.57 0.24 1.91
N PHE A 68 7.30 -0.08 2.09
CA PHE A 68 6.60 -1.06 1.26
C PHE A 68 6.53 -0.63 -0.22
N ALA A 69 6.28 0.65 -0.49
CA ALA A 69 6.30 1.19 -1.86
C ALA A 69 7.68 0.97 -2.52
N LEU A 70 8.77 1.19 -1.78
CA LEU A 70 10.13 0.97 -2.30
C LEU A 70 10.41 -0.51 -2.61
N VAL A 71 9.90 -1.44 -1.80
CA VAL A 71 10.02 -2.89 -2.06
C VAL A 71 9.28 -3.25 -3.36
N VAL A 72 8.05 -2.75 -3.54
CA VAL A 72 7.26 -3.01 -4.76
C VAL A 72 7.97 -2.43 -5.99
N LEU A 73 8.45 -1.19 -5.93
CA LEU A 73 9.18 -0.54 -7.02
C LEU A 73 10.48 -1.29 -7.39
N ARG A 74 11.19 -1.77 -6.38
CA ARG A 74 12.39 -2.60 -6.60
C ARG A 74 12.04 -3.92 -7.28
N ARG A 75 11.00 -4.60 -6.81
CA ARG A 75 10.54 -5.87 -7.39
C ARG A 75 10.06 -5.69 -8.83
N ALA A 76 9.40 -4.57 -9.13
CA ALA A 76 8.92 -4.23 -10.47
C ALA A 76 10.02 -3.74 -11.43
N GLY A 77 11.26 -3.65 -10.99
CA GLY A 77 12.38 -3.17 -11.82
C GLY A 77 12.32 -1.68 -12.16
N VAL A 78 11.59 -0.89 -11.36
CA VAL A 78 11.50 0.57 -11.52
C VAL A 78 12.69 1.28 -10.90
N THR A 79 13.17 0.78 -9.75
CA THR A 79 14.35 1.31 -9.06
C THR A 79 15.38 0.22 -8.80
N ALA A 80 16.66 0.59 -8.78
CA ALA A 80 17.74 -0.32 -8.39
C ALA A 80 17.98 -0.31 -6.88
N TRP A 81 17.60 0.76 -6.19
CA TRP A 81 17.74 0.87 -4.74
C TRP A 81 16.58 0.23 -3.98
N SER A 82 16.87 -0.34 -2.82
CA SER A 82 15.88 -0.95 -1.93
C SER A 82 16.34 -0.85 -0.47
N PRO A 83 15.40 -0.70 0.48
CA PRO A 83 15.72 -0.78 1.91
C PRO A 83 16.13 -2.19 2.36
N LEU A 84 15.91 -3.20 1.53
CA LEU A 84 16.22 -4.61 1.81
C LEU A 84 17.30 -5.13 0.87
N PRO A 85 18.15 -6.08 1.33
CA PRO A 85 19.05 -6.83 0.46
C PRO A 85 18.28 -7.53 -0.67
N ALA A 86 18.90 -7.68 -1.84
CA ALA A 86 18.26 -8.25 -3.03
C ALA A 86 17.61 -9.61 -2.79
N ALA A 87 18.24 -10.48 -1.97
CA ALA A 87 17.72 -11.80 -1.64
C ALA A 87 16.37 -11.77 -0.89
N TRP A 88 16.05 -10.66 -0.22
CA TRP A 88 14.82 -10.53 0.56
C TRP A 88 13.67 -9.89 -0.21
N ILE A 89 13.92 -9.32 -1.39
CA ILE A 89 12.88 -8.63 -2.18
C ILE A 89 11.77 -9.59 -2.59
N GLY A 90 12.11 -10.78 -3.07
CA GLY A 90 11.12 -11.81 -3.43
C GLY A 90 10.22 -12.20 -2.24
N PRO A 91 10.80 -12.73 -1.15
CA PRO A 91 10.02 -13.07 0.06
C PRO A 91 9.20 -11.89 0.61
N ALA A 92 9.78 -10.69 0.69
CA ALA A 92 9.08 -9.50 1.18
C ALA A 92 7.88 -9.13 0.29
N SER A 93 8.01 -9.27 -1.03
CA SER A 93 6.90 -9.00 -1.96
C SER A 93 5.72 -9.95 -1.74
N TRP A 94 5.97 -11.23 -1.43
CA TRP A 94 4.91 -12.18 -1.06
C TRP A 94 4.27 -11.87 0.29
N VAL A 95 5.06 -11.38 1.27
CA VAL A 95 4.50 -10.86 2.53
C VAL A 95 3.57 -9.69 2.26
N LEU A 96 3.93 -8.76 1.35
CA LEU A 96 3.05 -7.65 0.96
C LEU A 96 1.76 -8.12 0.30
N VAL A 97 1.79 -9.15 -0.54
CA VAL A 97 0.58 -9.78 -1.08
C VAL A 97 -0.35 -10.23 0.06
N GLY A 98 0.20 -10.94 1.05
CA GLY A 98 -0.55 -11.36 2.24
C GLY A 98 -1.13 -10.19 3.03
N LEU A 99 -0.34 -9.15 3.26
CA LEU A 99 -0.78 -7.94 3.98
C LEU A 99 -1.89 -7.20 3.22
N PHE A 100 -1.78 -7.04 1.91
CA PHE A 100 -2.82 -6.40 1.10
C PHE A 100 -4.10 -7.24 1.02
N ALA A 101 -3.99 -8.58 1.01
CA ALA A 101 -5.15 -9.46 1.11
C ALA A 101 -5.88 -9.27 2.45
N VAL A 102 -5.14 -9.27 3.57
CA VAL A 102 -5.70 -8.99 4.91
C VAL A 102 -6.31 -7.59 4.96
N ALA A 103 -5.61 -6.57 4.45
CA ALA A 103 -6.13 -5.21 4.41
C ALA A 103 -7.44 -5.12 3.61
N THR A 104 -7.52 -5.82 2.48
CA THR A 104 -8.75 -5.86 1.66
C THR A 104 -9.92 -6.47 2.45
N VAL A 105 -9.71 -7.57 3.16
CA VAL A 105 -10.73 -8.18 4.02
C VAL A 105 -11.15 -7.24 5.14
N LEU A 106 -10.18 -6.64 5.85
CA LEU A 106 -10.48 -5.72 6.95
C LEU A 106 -11.22 -4.48 6.47
N ASN A 107 -10.88 -3.94 5.31
CA ASN A 107 -11.61 -2.81 4.71
C ASN A 107 -13.02 -3.21 4.22
N ALA A 108 -13.23 -4.47 3.86
CA ALA A 108 -14.56 -4.96 3.48
C ALA A 108 -15.51 -5.09 4.67
N ILE A 109 -14.98 -5.43 5.85
CA ILE A 109 -15.76 -5.69 7.07
C ILE A 109 -15.76 -4.54 8.07
N THR A 110 -15.05 -3.43 7.80
CA THR A 110 -15.04 -2.27 8.70
C THR A 110 -16.44 -1.72 8.93
N PRO A 111 -16.79 -1.28 10.15
CA PRO A 111 -18.07 -0.63 10.43
C PRO A 111 -18.21 0.75 9.78
N SER A 112 -17.09 1.40 9.42
CA SER A 112 -17.09 2.70 8.75
C SER A 112 -17.42 2.55 7.26
N ALA A 113 -18.60 3.07 6.85
CA ALA A 113 -18.96 3.10 5.43
C ALA A 113 -18.00 3.96 4.60
N LEU A 114 -17.49 5.05 5.16
CA LEU A 114 -16.52 5.92 4.50
C LEU A 114 -15.17 5.21 4.31
N GLU A 115 -14.65 4.56 5.35
CA GLU A 115 -13.42 3.78 5.30
C GLU A 115 -13.52 2.67 4.25
N ARG A 116 -14.62 1.92 4.25
CA ARG A 116 -14.89 0.87 3.28
C ARG A 116 -14.95 1.42 1.84
N ALA A 117 -15.64 2.53 1.61
CA ALA A 117 -15.80 3.12 0.28
C ALA A 117 -14.46 3.60 -0.31
N ILE A 118 -13.53 4.07 0.53
CA ILE A 118 -12.22 4.56 0.10
C ILE A 118 -11.21 3.41 0.00
N TRP A 119 -11.04 2.66 1.09
CA TRP A 119 -9.89 1.77 1.23
C TRP A 119 -10.12 0.34 0.73
N LEU A 120 -11.37 -0.12 0.60
CA LEU A 120 -11.62 -1.43 -0.01
C LEU A 120 -11.17 -1.47 -1.48
N PRO A 121 -11.57 -0.55 -2.36
CA PRO A 121 -11.08 -0.55 -3.74
C PRO A 121 -9.57 -0.28 -3.82
N VAL A 122 -9.02 0.59 -2.99
CA VAL A 122 -7.58 0.89 -2.97
C VAL A 122 -6.77 -0.34 -2.58
N SER A 123 -7.12 -1.02 -1.49
CA SER A 123 -6.42 -2.24 -1.06
C SER A 123 -6.57 -3.39 -2.04
N ALA A 124 -7.74 -3.55 -2.66
CA ALA A 124 -7.96 -4.56 -3.71
C ALA A 124 -7.09 -4.30 -4.94
N LEU A 125 -6.93 -3.04 -5.36
CA LEU A 125 -6.03 -2.66 -6.47
C LEU A 125 -4.56 -2.84 -6.10
N MET A 126 -4.16 -2.51 -4.88
CA MET A 126 -2.80 -2.77 -4.38
C MET A 126 -2.50 -4.27 -4.38
N LEU A 127 -3.45 -5.11 -3.94
CA LEU A 127 -3.33 -6.57 -3.99
C LEU A 127 -3.16 -7.07 -5.43
N ALA A 128 -4.06 -6.68 -6.33
CA ALA A 128 -4.03 -7.11 -7.73
C ALA A 128 -2.74 -6.66 -8.42
N GLY A 129 -2.33 -5.41 -8.26
CA GLY A 129 -1.10 -4.88 -8.84
C GLY A 129 0.16 -5.58 -8.30
N THR A 130 0.22 -5.84 -7.00
CA THR A 130 1.35 -6.55 -6.39
C THR A 130 1.40 -8.01 -6.85
N LEU A 131 0.25 -8.68 -7.02
CA LEU A 131 0.19 -10.02 -7.61
C LEU A 131 0.76 -10.04 -9.04
N VAL A 132 0.42 -9.05 -9.88
CA VAL A 132 1.01 -8.93 -11.22
C VAL A 132 2.54 -8.80 -11.12
N VAL A 133 3.03 -7.93 -10.23
CA VAL A 133 4.47 -7.72 -10.03
C VAL A 133 5.17 -9.00 -9.59
N VAL A 134 4.56 -9.79 -8.69
CA VAL A 134 5.19 -11.00 -8.13
C VAL A 134 5.13 -12.18 -9.10
N LEU A 135 4.01 -12.35 -9.82
CA LEU A 135 3.78 -13.49 -10.70
C LEU A 135 4.40 -13.34 -12.09
N ARG A 136 4.65 -12.10 -12.53
CA ARG A 136 5.14 -11.79 -13.88
C ARG A 136 6.53 -11.14 -13.89
N GLY A 137 6.97 -10.65 -12.73
CA GLY A 137 8.27 -9.98 -12.53
C GLY A 137 9.35 -10.89 -11.87
#